data_e1c74e80b9ded7a0175e60c010a2b1dd
#
_entry.id   e1c74e80b9ded7a0175e60c010a2b1dd
#
_cell.length_a   1.000
_cell.length_b   1.000
_cell.length_c   1.000
_cell.angle_alpha   90.00
_cell.angle_beta   90.00
_cell.angle_gamma   90.00
#
_symmetry.space_group_name_H-M   'P 1'
#
loop_
_entity.id
_entity.type
_entity.pdbx_description
1 polymer ?
#
loop_
_entity_poly.entity_id
_entity_poly.type
_entity_poly.pdbx_seq_one_letter_code
_entity_poly.pdbx_strand_id
1 'polypeptide(L)'
;MNGLRAVVVCLVIACAAVVSPASAVTPGWSALPVPAAAPPVTVSDLAARGPGEAWATGYEHAADGLRPLAYRWDGTAWSRDTGFPGAGEPGWLGKVQFVGEEMWTFRQRSGSGSGSGSGEILRRSAGAWSTVPLPQTLWAYQDFAAVPGAAWVVGEDDTGLKVLHYDGSAWTAQSTPDGVRYVMGITARSATDAWAWADTSTGTTVLRWNGTTWRDAKVPLPPDSNVHTVLPEPSGRVTVGGSQYTDGVARTYLMTWNGHAWRTTYPPLGDTSAEAMVRGPDGALWLPVRSDRAFRSKYARVDGPRTTFSYGPERTDAIVVRPRALARAGSSLLSFGTVEIYGSKPNLMSERLGG
;
A
#
# COMPACT_ATOMS: atom_id res chain seq x y z
N MET A 1 87.75 21.55 -33.76
CA MET A 1 86.42 22.06 -34.16
C MET A 1 85.35 21.11 -33.58
N ASN A 2 84.95 21.38 -32.38
CA ASN A 2 83.99 20.53 -31.62
C ASN A 2 82.66 21.23 -31.58
N GLY A 3 81.62 20.64 -32.26
CA GLY A 3 80.26 21.12 -32.27
C GLY A 3 79.45 20.58 -31.09
N LEU A 4 79.04 21.44 -30.18
CA LEU A 4 78.15 21.16 -29.06
C LEU A 4 76.72 21.04 -29.58
N ARG A 5 76.11 19.88 -29.44
CA ARG A 5 74.66 19.70 -29.69
C ARG A 5 73.89 19.89 -28.36
N ALA A 6 73.06 20.95 -28.29
CA ALA A 6 72.21 21.22 -27.20
C ALA A 6 70.92 20.30 -27.36
N VAL A 7 70.62 19.48 -26.34
CA VAL A 7 69.40 18.71 -26.23
C VAL A 7 68.37 19.52 -25.39
N VAL A 8 67.32 19.96 -26.04
CA VAL A 8 66.16 20.58 -25.36
C VAL A 8 65.24 19.50 -24.88
N VAL A 9 65.11 19.31 -23.55
CA VAL A 9 64.15 18.44 -22.93
C VAL A 9 62.85 19.22 -22.65
N CYS A 10 61.81 18.96 -23.42
CA CYS A 10 60.47 19.52 -23.12
C CYS A 10 59.81 18.70 -22.00
N LEU A 11 59.66 19.29 -20.83
CA LEU A 11 58.93 18.74 -19.72
C LEU A 11 57.42 18.97 -19.97
N VAL A 12 56.66 17.94 -20.31
CA VAL A 12 55.20 18.01 -20.40
C VAL A 12 54.61 17.74 -19.01
N ILE A 13 54.14 18.79 -18.34
CA ILE A 13 53.39 18.67 -17.08
C ILE A 13 51.94 18.29 -17.42
N ALA A 14 51.59 17.05 -17.24
CA ALA A 14 50.19 16.59 -17.30
C ALA A 14 49.45 17.00 -16.02
N CYS A 15 48.63 18.05 -16.09
CA CYS A 15 47.65 18.34 -15.04
C CYS A 15 46.56 17.28 -15.04
N ALA A 16 46.63 16.30 -14.14
CA ALA A 16 45.53 15.42 -13.86
C ALA A 16 44.47 16.20 -13.08
N ALA A 17 43.36 16.52 -13.73
CA ALA A 17 42.17 17.05 -13.04
C ALA A 17 41.62 15.96 -12.12
N VAL A 18 41.73 16.15 -10.81
CA VAL A 18 41.07 15.34 -9.80
C VAL A 18 39.58 15.67 -9.86
N VAL A 19 38.84 14.87 -10.61
CA VAL A 19 37.36 14.89 -10.56
C VAL A 19 36.96 14.29 -9.23
N SER A 20 36.64 15.12 -8.25
CA SER A 20 35.99 14.67 -7.02
C SER A 20 34.70 13.98 -7.38
N PRO A 21 34.45 12.73 -6.92
CA PRO A 21 33.16 12.09 -7.15
C PRO A 21 32.09 12.98 -6.49
N ALA A 22 31.10 13.40 -7.28
CA ALA A 22 29.93 14.07 -6.73
C ALA A 22 29.36 13.17 -5.65
N SER A 23 29.32 13.66 -4.41
CA SER A 23 28.67 12.95 -3.32
C SER A 23 27.24 12.67 -3.74
N ALA A 24 26.90 11.40 -3.96
CA ALA A 24 25.54 11.01 -4.25
C ALA A 24 24.67 11.45 -3.07
N VAL A 25 23.87 12.48 -3.26
CA VAL A 25 22.88 12.90 -2.27
C VAL A 25 21.93 11.72 -2.10
N THR A 26 21.95 11.10 -0.93
CA THR A 26 20.99 10.03 -0.63
C THR A 26 19.60 10.65 -0.74
N PRO A 27 18.72 10.11 -1.61
CA PRO A 27 17.38 10.65 -1.76
C PRO A 27 16.68 10.71 -0.41
N GLY A 28 16.25 11.89 0.00
CA GLY A 28 15.49 12.10 1.23
C GLY A 28 13.99 12.15 0.95
N TRP A 29 13.19 11.98 1.99
CA TRP A 29 11.75 12.25 1.92
C TRP A 29 11.50 13.77 1.90
N SER A 30 10.61 14.21 1.01
CA SER A 30 10.13 15.59 0.92
C SER A 30 8.64 15.64 1.17
N ALA A 31 8.15 16.68 1.85
CA ALA A 31 6.73 16.91 2.03
C ALA A 31 6.07 17.35 0.71
N LEU A 32 4.88 16.84 0.47
CA LEU A 32 4.02 17.26 -0.63
C LEU A 32 2.79 17.96 -0.05
N PRO A 33 2.40 19.14 -0.59
CA PRO A 33 1.14 19.78 -0.23
C PRO A 33 -0.05 18.87 -0.56
N VAL A 34 -1.02 18.81 0.34
CA VAL A 34 -2.30 18.10 0.14
C VAL A 34 -3.43 19.09 0.36
N PRO A 35 -4.44 19.13 -0.53
CA PRO A 35 -5.63 19.97 -0.30
C PRO A 35 -6.32 19.61 1.01
N ALA A 36 -6.88 20.61 1.67
CA ALA A 36 -7.48 20.47 2.99
C ALA A 36 -8.64 19.47 3.01
N ALA A 37 -8.78 18.78 4.13
CA ALA A 37 -9.91 17.93 4.50
C ALA A 37 -10.44 18.36 5.88
N ALA A 38 -11.66 17.99 6.22
CA ALA A 38 -12.22 18.24 7.54
C ALA A 38 -11.75 17.18 8.55
N PRO A 39 -10.88 17.55 9.52
CA PRO A 39 -10.39 16.58 10.49
C PRO A 39 -11.46 16.15 11.52
N PRO A 40 -11.40 14.92 12.08
CA PRO A 40 -10.35 13.93 11.82
C PRO A 40 -10.49 13.25 10.47
N VAL A 41 -9.35 12.89 9.89
CA VAL A 41 -9.30 12.17 8.63
C VAL A 41 -8.69 10.77 8.82
N THR A 42 -9.10 9.85 7.96
CA THR A 42 -8.51 8.51 7.85
C THR A 42 -8.09 8.26 6.41
N VAL A 43 -6.88 7.76 6.24
CA VAL A 43 -6.37 7.28 4.95
C VAL A 43 -6.61 5.78 4.88
N SER A 44 -7.30 5.34 3.85
CA SER A 44 -7.57 3.93 3.60
C SER A 44 -6.48 3.28 2.75
N ASP A 45 -6.08 3.90 1.64
CA ASP A 45 -5.09 3.31 0.74
C ASP A 45 -4.47 4.33 -0.23
N LEU A 46 -3.41 3.89 -0.92
CA LEU A 46 -2.67 4.64 -1.94
C LEU A 46 -2.20 3.69 -3.04
N ALA A 47 -2.53 3.99 -4.27
CA ALA A 47 -1.99 3.30 -5.43
C ALA A 47 -1.39 4.27 -6.44
N ALA A 48 -0.34 3.84 -7.15
CA ALA A 48 0.25 4.60 -8.24
C ALA A 48 0.44 3.73 -9.48
N ARG A 49 0.11 4.26 -10.64
CA ARG A 49 0.37 3.64 -11.93
C ARG A 49 1.74 4.02 -12.49
N GLY A 50 2.23 5.17 -12.08
CA GLY A 50 3.51 5.71 -12.52
C GLY A 50 3.82 7.05 -11.86
N PRO A 51 4.87 7.75 -12.31
CA PRO A 51 5.28 9.02 -11.69
C PRO A 51 4.25 10.13 -11.85
N GLY A 52 3.42 10.07 -12.91
CA GLY A 52 2.40 11.07 -13.25
C GLY A 52 0.99 10.74 -12.79
N GLU A 53 0.75 9.59 -12.15
CA GLU A 53 -0.59 9.26 -11.69
C GLU A 53 -0.58 8.36 -10.47
N ALA A 54 -1.22 8.86 -9.41
CA ALA A 54 -1.53 8.10 -8.21
C ALA A 54 -2.87 8.55 -7.63
N TRP A 55 -3.47 7.69 -6.80
CA TRP A 55 -4.70 7.97 -6.09
C TRP A 55 -4.58 7.55 -4.64
N ALA A 56 -5.05 8.42 -3.75
CA ALA A 56 -5.22 8.14 -2.33
C ALA A 56 -6.69 8.22 -1.96
N THR A 57 -7.15 7.30 -1.14
CA THR A 57 -8.53 7.18 -0.70
C THR A 57 -8.65 7.19 0.82
N GLY A 58 -9.84 7.47 1.31
CA GLY A 58 -10.13 7.50 2.73
C GLY A 58 -11.45 8.16 3.04
N TYR A 59 -11.52 8.80 4.20
CA TYR A 59 -12.69 9.55 4.63
C TYR A 59 -12.34 10.66 5.64
N GLU A 60 -13.21 11.65 5.72
CA GLU A 60 -13.21 12.69 6.74
C GLU A 60 -14.47 12.58 7.60
N HIS A 61 -14.43 13.10 8.80
CA HIS A 61 -15.57 13.15 9.70
C HIS A 61 -16.30 14.47 9.55
N ALA A 62 -17.47 14.44 8.95
CA ALA A 62 -18.40 15.58 8.90
C ALA A 62 -19.40 15.53 10.06
N ALA A 63 -20.16 16.60 10.25
CA ALA A 63 -21.15 16.70 11.33
C ALA A 63 -22.26 15.62 11.24
N ASP A 64 -22.55 15.16 10.04
CA ASP A 64 -23.60 14.20 9.71
C ASP A 64 -23.07 12.80 9.37
N GLY A 65 -21.79 12.51 9.66
CA GLY A 65 -21.17 11.20 9.48
C GLY A 65 -19.86 11.24 8.69
N LEU A 66 -19.45 10.08 8.20
CA LEU A 66 -18.25 9.95 7.38
C LEU A 66 -18.50 10.50 5.98
N ARG A 67 -17.50 11.18 5.41
CA ARG A 67 -17.51 11.64 4.02
C ARG A 67 -16.34 11.00 3.26
N PRO A 68 -16.58 10.37 2.10
CA PRO A 68 -15.53 9.74 1.33
C PRO A 68 -14.55 10.77 0.77
N LEU A 69 -13.27 10.41 0.76
CA LEU A 69 -12.17 11.21 0.24
C LEU A 69 -11.47 10.48 -0.91
N ALA A 70 -11.25 11.19 -2.01
CA ALA A 70 -10.36 10.78 -3.10
C ALA A 70 -9.42 11.92 -3.45
N TYR A 71 -8.13 11.61 -3.55
CA TYR A 71 -7.10 12.54 -4.00
C TYR A 71 -6.36 11.95 -5.17
N ARG A 72 -6.16 12.76 -6.21
CA ARG A 72 -5.42 12.42 -7.41
C ARG A 72 -4.09 13.16 -7.46
N TRP A 73 -3.02 12.44 -7.74
CA TRP A 73 -1.69 12.95 -8.07
C TRP A 73 -1.53 13.00 -9.59
N ASP A 74 -1.06 14.13 -10.12
CA ASP A 74 -0.83 14.36 -11.55
C ASP A 74 0.65 14.34 -11.95
N GLY A 75 1.54 13.98 -11.02
CA GLY A 75 2.99 14.03 -11.18
C GLY A 75 3.62 15.24 -10.51
N THR A 76 2.85 16.28 -10.19
CA THR A 76 3.31 17.54 -9.62
C THR A 76 2.58 17.93 -8.34
N ALA A 77 1.26 17.71 -8.29
CA ALA A 77 0.43 18.12 -7.16
C ALA A 77 -0.71 17.13 -6.89
N TRP A 78 -1.17 17.11 -5.64
CA TRP A 78 -2.40 16.46 -5.24
C TRP A 78 -3.59 17.39 -5.46
N SER A 79 -4.67 16.84 -6.01
CA SER A 79 -5.97 17.50 -6.13
C SER A 79 -7.05 16.62 -5.52
N ARG A 80 -8.04 17.23 -4.86
CA ARG A 80 -9.22 16.51 -4.35
C ARG A 80 -10.17 16.26 -5.52
N ASP A 81 -10.55 14.99 -5.74
CA ASP A 81 -11.57 14.62 -6.72
C ASP A 81 -12.91 14.47 -5.99
N THR A 82 -13.93 15.16 -6.46
CA THR A 82 -15.31 15.08 -5.96
C THR A 82 -16.29 14.65 -7.03
N GLY A 83 -15.78 14.20 -8.19
CA GLY A 83 -16.60 13.81 -9.34
C GLY A 83 -17.10 12.38 -9.29
N PHE A 84 -16.73 11.57 -8.30
CA PHE A 84 -17.18 10.20 -8.21
C PHE A 84 -18.64 10.10 -7.69
N PRO A 85 -19.39 9.04 -8.07
CA PRO A 85 -20.74 8.81 -7.58
C PRO A 85 -20.79 8.78 -6.05
N GLY A 86 -21.66 9.58 -5.45
CA GLY A 86 -21.85 9.65 -4.01
C GLY A 86 -20.74 10.36 -3.22
N ALA A 87 -19.93 11.21 -3.83
CA ALA A 87 -18.90 11.99 -3.14
C ALA A 87 -19.47 12.89 -2.03
N GLY A 88 -20.70 13.38 -2.19
CA GLY A 88 -21.42 14.18 -1.19
C GLY A 88 -22.26 13.38 -0.21
N GLU A 89 -22.34 12.06 -0.32
CA GLU A 89 -23.15 11.21 0.54
C GLU A 89 -22.32 10.60 1.68
N PRO A 90 -22.94 10.24 2.82
CA PRO A 90 -22.25 9.57 3.90
C PRO A 90 -21.64 8.23 3.47
N GLY A 91 -20.40 7.98 3.92
CA GLY A 91 -19.68 6.75 3.59
C GLY A 91 -18.17 6.93 3.62
N TRP A 92 -17.46 5.95 3.07
CA TRP A 92 -16.00 5.98 2.98
C TRP A 92 -15.51 5.26 1.72
N LEU A 93 -14.31 5.59 1.26
CA LEU A 93 -13.60 4.86 0.22
C LEU A 93 -12.55 3.97 0.87
N GLY A 94 -12.53 2.71 0.42
CA GLY A 94 -11.54 1.72 0.84
C GLY A 94 -10.32 1.69 -0.05
N LYS A 95 -9.83 0.47 -0.30
CA LYS A 95 -8.68 0.18 -1.14
C LYS A 95 -8.83 0.80 -2.53
N VAL A 96 -7.71 1.24 -3.10
CA VAL A 96 -7.61 1.75 -4.47
C VAL A 96 -6.61 0.93 -5.26
N GLN A 97 -6.94 0.59 -6.51
CA GLN A 97 -6.08 -0.21 -7.39
C GLN A 97 -6.14 0.28 -8.83
N PHE A 98 -5.04 0.09 -9.55
CA PHE A 98 -5.04 0.25 -11.01
C PHE A 98 -5.24 -1.10 -11.69
N VAL A 99 -6.16 -1.13 -12.65
CA VAL A 99 -6.50 -2.27 -13.49
C VAL A 99 -6.24 -1.85 -14.95
N GLY A 100 -5.04 -2.06 -15.43
CA GLY A 100 -4.59 -1.46 -16.70
C GLY A 100 -4.62 0.07 -16.61
N GLU A 101 -5.41 0.69 -17.49
CA GLU A 101 -5.58 2.15 -17.54
C GLU A 101 -6.67 2.68 -16.61
N GLU A 102 -7.39 1.80 -15.95
CA GLU A 102 -8.52 2.16 -15.08
C GLU A 102 -8.09 2.22 -13.62
N MET A 103 -8.72 3.09 -12.85
CA MET A 103 -8.61 3.10 -11.40
C MET A 103 -9.92 2.57 -10.81
N TRP A 104 -9.78 1.63 -9.87
CA TRP A 104 -10.87 0.99 -9.17
C TRP A 104 -10.77 1.27 -7.68
N THR A 105 -11.89 1.53 -7.01
CA THR A 105 -11.97 1.66 -5.56
C THR A 105 -13.31 1.16 -5.05
N PHE A 106 -13.34 0.76 -3.80
CA PHE A 106 -14.55 0.37 -3.12
C PHE A 106 -15.15 1.56 -2.36
N ARG A 107 -16.47 1.73 -2.45
CA ARG A 107 -17.22 2.69 -1.64
C ARG A 107 -18.19 1.95 -0.74
N GLN A 108 -18.12 2.19 0.55
CA GLN A 108 -19.15 1.80 1.52
C GLN A 108 -20.02 3.02 1.80
N ARG A 109 -21.33 2.86 1.64
CA ARG A 109 -22.32 3.86 2.07
C ARG A 109 -22.59 3.68 3.56
N SER A 110 -22.70 4.76 4.29
CA SER A 110 -23.20 4.71 5.67
C SER A 110 -24.71 4.67 5.63
N GLY A 111 -25.30 3.64 6.23
CA GLY A 111 -26.76 3.55 6.37
C GLY A 111 -27.26 4.51 7.44
N SER A 112 -28.47 5.05 7.28
CA SER A 112 -29.21 5.72 8.35
C SER A 112 -29.87 4.66 9.25
N GLY A 113 -29.45 4.58 10.52
CA GLY A 113 -29.98 3.61 11.49
C GLY A 113 -29.08 2.39 11.67
N SER A 114 -29.62 1.32 12.26
CA SER A 114 -28.91 0.06 12.50
C SER A 114 -28.67 -0.79 11.23
N GLY A 115 -29.02 -0.26 10.07
CA GLY A 115 -28.79 -0.91 8.78
C GLY A 115 -27.41 -0.56 8.25
N SER A 116 -26.61 -1.58 8.04
CA SER A 116 -25.36 -1.52 7.31
C SER A 116 -25.60 -0.98 5.90
N GLY A 117 -24.83 0.04 5.49
CA GLY A 117 -24.94 0.60 4.16
C GLY A 117 -24.47 -0.40 3.09
N SER A 118 -24.98 -0.25 1.88
CA SER A 118 -24.53 -1.05 0.73
C SER A 118 -23.14 -0.65 0.27
N GLY A 119 -22.34 -1.65 -0.11
CA GLY A 119 -21.06 -1.42 -0.78
C GLY A 119 -21.19 -1.44 -2.30
N GLU A 120 -20.33 -0.70 -2.98
CA GLU A 120 -20.25 -0.65 -4.43
C GLU A 120 -18.80 -0.48 -4.91
N ILE A 121 -18.50 -1.01 -6.09
CA ILE A 121 -17.21 -0.75 -6.74
C ILE A 121 -17.38 0.49 -7.64
N LEU A 122 -16.51 1.46 -7.45
CA LEU A 122 -16.38 2.60 -8.34
C LEU A 122 -15.21 2.36 -9.29
N ARG A 123 -15.40 2.70 -10.55
CA ARG A 123 -14.40 2.59 -11.61
C ARG A 123 -14.24 3.94 -12.30
N ARG A 124 -13.00 4.35 -12.51
CA ARG A 124 -12.65 5.52 -13.30
C ARG A 124 -11.91 5.10 -14.56
N SER A 125 -12.50 5.34 -15.72
CA SER A 125 -11.95 4.98 -17.03
C SER A 125 -12.06 6.18 -17.96
N ALA A 126 -11.01 6.49 -18.73
CA ALA A 126 -10.94 7.63 -19.64
C ALA A 126 -11.40 8.97 -19.02
N GLY A 127 -11.13 9.16 -17.72
CA GLY A 127 -11.51 10.37 -17.00
C GLY A 127 -12.93 10.39 -16.43
N ALA A 128 -13.78 9.44 -16.78
CA ALA A 128 -15.16 9.33 -16.30
C ALA A 128 -15.31 8.28 -15.20
N TRP A 129 -16.16 8.56 -14.24
CA TRP A 129 -16.53 7.62 -13.18
C TRP A 129 -17.76 6.81 -13.55
N SER A 130 -17.78 5.56 -13.13
CA SER A 130 -18.92 4.65 -13.22
C SER A 130 -18.97 3.73 -12.02
N THR A 131 -20.14 3.11 -11.78
CA THR A 131 -20.33 2.10 -10.74
C THR A 131 -20.37 0.72 -11.38
N VAL A 132 -19.65 -0.24 -10.79
CA VAL A 132 -19.77 -1.65 -11.12
C VAL A 132 -20.71 -2.29 -10.08
N PRO A 133 -21.95 -2.64 -10.45
CA PRO A 133 -22.90 -3.18 -9.50
C PRO A 133 -22.46 -4.56 -9.01
N LEU A 134 -22.58 -4.81 -7.71
CA LEU A 134 -22.44 -6.14 -7.14
C LEU A 134 -23.76 -6.92 -7.28
N PRO A 135 -23.72 -8.25 -7.39
CA PRO A 135 -24.92 -9.08 -7.58
C PRO A 135 -25.80 -9.14 -6.33
N GLN A 136 -25.27 -8.75 -5.18
CA GLN A 136 -25.94 -8.75 -3.90
C GLN A 136 -25.42 -7.65 -2.99
N THR A 137 -26.24 -7.25 -2.03
CA THR A 137 -25.83 -6.28 -1.01
C THR A 137 -24.94 -6.96 0.02
N LEU A 138 -23.75 -6.42 0.22
CA LEU A 138 -22.87 -6.75 1.35
C LEU A 138 -23.06 -5.68 2.40
N TRP A 139 -23.43 -6.06 3.62
CA TRP A 139 -23.59 -5.12 4.71
C TRP A 139 -22.25 -4.83 5.42
N ALA A 140 -21.30 -5.76 5.39
CA ALA A 140 -19.93 -5.55 5.80
C ALA A 140 -19.00 -5.86 4.63
N TYR A 141 -18.17 -4.90 4.29
CA TYR A 141 -17.13 -5.02 3.29
C TYR A 141 -15.79 -5.16 3.99
N GLN A 142 -14.98 -6.11 3.56
CA GLN A 142 -13.65 -6.35 4.09
C GLN A 142 -12.55 -5.84 3.14
N ASP A 143 -12.52 -6.33 1.92
CA ASP A 143 -11.49 -5.97 0.96
C ASP A 143 -11.88 -6.33 -0.47
N PHE A 144 -11.16 -5.81 -1.47
CA PHE A 144 -11.26 -6.23 -2.85
C PHE A 144 -9.90 -6.32 -3.54
N ALA A 145 -9.85 -7.07 -4.64
CA ALA A 145 -8.75 -7.10 -5.57
C ALA A 145 -9.27 -7.09 -6.99
N ALA A 146 -8.59 -6.39 -7.89
CA ALA A 146 -8.94 -6.35 -9.30
C ALA A 146 -7.68 -6.38 -10.17
N VAL A 147 -7.79 -7.08 -11.30
CA VAL A 147 -6.77 -7.21 -12.34
C VAL A 147 -7.47 -7.18 -13.70
N PRO A 148 -6.78 -7.00 -14.82
CA PRO A 148 -7.41 -7.10 -16.13
C PRO A 148 -8.16 -8.42 -16.29
N GLY A 149 -9.48 -8.33 -16.54
CA GLY A 149 -10.37 -9.46 -16.77
C GLY A 149 -10.89 -10.18 -15.52
N ALA A 150 -10.52 -9.76 -14.30
CA ALA A 150 -11.06 -10.38 -13.09
C ALA A 150 -11.08 -9.42 -11.90
N ALA A 151 -12.02 -9.63 -10.99
CA ALA A 151 -12.04 -8.96 -9.69
C ALA A 151 -12.61 -9.88 -8.60
N TRP A 152 -12.27 -9.58 -7.37
CA TRP A 152 -12.80 -10.26 -6.19
C TRP A 152 -13.25 -9.22 -5.17
N VAL A 153 -14.36 -9.51 -4.51
CA VAL A 153 -14.87 -8.72 -3.38
C VAL A 153 -15.12 -9.68 -2.23
N VAL A 154 -14.66 -9.29 -1.07
CA VAL A 154 -14.86 -10.02 0.18
C VAL A 154 -15.70 -9.18 1.14
N GLY A 155 -16.69 -9.77 1.71
CA GLY A 155 -17.59 -9.11 2.66
C GLY A 155 -18.55 -10.08 3.30
N GLU A 156 -19.59 -9.58 3.93
CA GLU A 156 -20.63 -10.35 4.59
C GLU A 156 -22.02 -9.87 4.17
N ASP A 157 -22.95 -10.81 4.09
CA ASP A 157 -24.38 -10.56 4.03
C ASP A 157 -25.10 -11.25 5.22
N ASP A 158 -26.41 -11.26 5.23
CA ASP A 158 -27.23 -11.88 6.30
C ASP A 158 -26.97 -13.39 6.46
N THR A 159 -26.34 -14.03 5.50
CA THR A 159 -25.99 -15.45 5.52
C THR A 159 -24.52 -15.73 5.83
N GLY A 160 -23.74 -14.68 6.13
CA GLY A 160 -22.32 -14.74 6.53
C GLY A 160 -21.34 -14.36 5.44
N LEU A 161 -20.10 -14.86 5.55
CA LEU A 161 -18.99 -14.55 4.64
C LEU A 161 -19.33 -14.79 3.18
N LYS A 162 -18.98 -13.84 2.34
CA LYS A 162 -19.06 -13.89 0.88
C LYS A 162 -17.73 -13.58 0.24
N VAL A 163 -17.34 -14.41 -0.70
CA VAL A 163 -16.26 -14.14 -1.66
C VAL A 163 -16.89 -14.12 -3.04
N LEU A 164 -16.99 -12.95 -3.64
CA LEU A 164 -17.52 -12.76 -4.99
C LEU A 164 -16.35 -12.67 -5.98
N HIS A 165 -16.49 -13.34 -7.11
CA HIS A 165 -15.51 -13.32 -8.20
C HIS A 165 -16.20 -12.81 -9.48
N TYR A 166 -15.60 -11.82 -10.10
CA TYR A 166 -15.94 -11.30 -11.43
C TYR A 166 -14.99 -11.88 -12.46
N ASP A 167 -15.49 -12.52 -13.50
CA ASP A 167 -14.71 -13.17 -14.56
C ASP A 167 -14.52 -12.29 -15.81
N GLY A 168 -14.80 -11.00 -15.71
CA GLY A 168 -14.81 -10.06 -16.83
C GLY A 168 -16.20 -9.85 -17.43
N SER A 169 -17.18 -10.71 -17.13
CA SER A 169 -18.56 -10.65 -17.63
C SER A 169 -19.60 -10.67 -16.52
N ALA A 170 -19.44 -11.52 -15.52
CA ALA A 170 -20.42 -11.75 -14.47
C ALA A 170 -19.76 -11.98 -13.10
N TRP A 171 -20.50 -11.67 -12.05
CA TRP A 171 -20.13 -12.01 -10.68
C TRP A 171 -20.67 -13.38 -10.29
N THR A 172 -19.86 -14.18 -9.62
CA THR A 172 -20.23 -15.48 -9.05
C THR A 172 -19.75 -15.58 -7.61
N ALA A 173 -20.55 -16.19 -6.74
CA ALA A 173 -20.13 -16.51 -5.39
C ALA A 173 -19.16 -17.69 -5.41
N GLN A 174 -18.08 -17.59 -4.65
CA GLN A 174 -17.05 -18.61 -4.52
C GLN A 174 -17.04 -19.21 -3.12
N SER A 175 -16.83 -20.52 -3.03
CA SER A 175 -16.59 -21.18 -1.75
C SER A 175 -15.15 -21.03 -1.32
N THR A 176 -14.95 -20.85 -0.02
CA THR A 176 -13.65 -20.96 0.64
C THR A 176 -13.43 -22.39 1.15
N PRO A 177 -12.18 -22.79 1.45
CA PRO A 177 -11.92 -24.04 2.14
C PRO A 177 -12.66 -24.13 3.49
N ASP A 178 -12.96 -25.36 3.91
CA ASP A 178 -13.61 -25.63 5.18
C ASP A 178 -12.82 -25.03 6.36
N GLY A 179 -13.54 -24.51 7.34
CA GLY A 179 -12.96 -23.90 8.54
C GLY A 179 -12.59 -22.42 8.41
N VAL A 180 -12.66 -21.82 7.23
CA VAL A 180 -12.50 -20.37 7.05
C VAL A 180 -13.73 -19.66 7.64
N ARG A 181 -13.47 -18.73 8.55
CA ARG A 181 -14.52 -17.96 9.25
C ARG A 181 -14.65 -16.55 8.69
N TYR A 182 -13.48 -15.89 8.48
CA TYR A 182 -13.41 -14.54 7.94
C TYR A 182 -12.25 -14.46 6.94
N VAL A 183 -12.43 -13.73 5.85
CA VAL A 183 -11.34 -13.35 4.95
C VAL A 183 -11.00 -11.89 5.26
N MET A 184 -9.79 -11.67 5.79
CA MET A 184 -9.34 -10.37 6.29
C MET A 184 -8.83 -9.46 5.19
N GLY A 185 -8.39 -10.04 4.07
CA GLY A 185 -7.94 -9.28 2.93
C GLY A 185 -7.63 -10.14 1.72
N ILE A 186 -7.52 -9.48 0.57
CA ILE A 186 -7.33 -10.12 -0.73
C ILE A 186 -6.44 -9.27 -1.62
N THR A 187 -5.62 -9.93 -2.42
CA THR A 187 -4.77 -9.31 -3.44
C THR A 187 -4.69 -10.23 -4.66
N ALA A 188 -4.42 -9.67 -5.84
CA ALA A 188 -4.33 -10.45 -7.06
C ALA A 188 -3.17 -9.99 -7.92
N ARG A 189 -2.54 -10.93 -8.62
CA ARG A 189 -1.51 -10.71 -9.62
C ARG A 189 -2.05 -10.93 -11.03
N SER A 190 -2.99 -11.84 -11.20
CA SER A 190 -3.65 -12.13 -12.47
C SER A 190 -5.02 -12.76 -12.22
N ALA A 191 -5.83 -12.94 -13.27
CA ALA A 191 -7.13 -13.60 -13.19
C ALA A 191 -7.08 -15.06 -12.65
N THR A 192 -5.91 -15.70 -12.71
CA THR A 192 -5.68 -17.07 -12.24
C THR A 192 -4.75 -17.17 -11.04
N ASP A 193 -4.36 -16.01 -10.45
CA ASP A 193 -3.45 -15.99 -9.31
C ASP A 193 -3.80 -14.83 -8.38
N ALA A 194 -4.66 -15.14 -7.42
CA ALA A 194 -5.02 -14.24 -6.33
C ALA A 194 -4.70 -14.89 -4.99
N TRP A 195 -4.54 -14.09 -3.97
CA TRP A 195 -4.15 -14.47 -2.63
C TRP A 195 -5.06 -13.79 -1.62
N ALA A 196 -5.44 -14.51 -0.59
CA ALA A 196 -6.21 -13.97 0.52
C ALA A 196 -5.62 -14.46 1.84
N TRP A 197 -5.85 -13.71 2.90
CA TRP A 197 -5.53 -14.16 4.24
C TRP A 197 -6.81 -14.16 5.07
N ALA A 198 -6.93 -15.19 5.87
CA ALA A 198 -8.20 -15.53 6.49
C ALA A 198 -8.01 -16.09 7.90
N ASP A 199 -8.98 -15.85 8.75
CA ASP A 199 -9.07 -16.46 10.06
C ASP A 199 -9.86 -17.77 10.00
N THR A 200 -9.37 -18.73 10.77
CA THR A 200 -9.98 -20.04 10.98
C THR A 200 -10.24 -20.25 12.48
N SER A 201 -10.83 -21.37 12.84
CA SER A 201 -10.99 -21.75 14.25
C SER A 201 -9.67 -22.02 14.97
N THR A 202 -8.57 -22.20 14.25
CA THR A 202 -7.27 -22.59 14.78
C THR A 202 -6.18 -21.55 14.56
N GLY A 203 -6.49 -20.39 14.01
CA GLY A 203 -5.56 -19.30 13.72
C GLY A 203 -5.71 -18.76 12.31
N THR A 204 -4.71 -18.07 11.83
CA THR A 204 -4.71 -17.46 10.48
C THR A 204 -4.16 -18.40 9.43
N THR A 205 -4.70 -18.34 8.22
CA THR A 205 -4.22 -19.07 7.04
C THR A 205 -4.08 -18.15 5.83
N VAL A 206 -3.31 -18.58 4.84
CA VAL A 206 -3.20 -17.91 3.53
C VAL A 206 -3.84 -18.80 2.48
N LEU A 207 -4.74 -18.23 1.72
CA LEU A 207 -5.44 -18.90 0.63
C LEU A 207 -4.86 -18.44 -0.70
N ARG A 208 -4.91 -19.33 -1.70
CA ARG A 208 -4.55 -19.02 -3.08
C ARG A 208 -5.65 -19.43 -4.05
N TRP A 209 -5.98 -18.54 -4.97
CA TRP A 209 -6.82 -18.79 -6.12
C TRP A 209 -5.99 -19.35 -7.28
N ASN A 210 -6.43 -20.42 -7.91
CA ASN A 210 -5.74 -21.08 -9.00
C ASN A 210 -6.41 -20.88 -10.37
N GLY A 211 -7.36 -19.98 -10.47
CA GLY A 211 -8.20 -19.75 -11.65
C GLY A 211 -9.58 -20.37 -11.55
N THR A 212 -9.82 -21.30 -10.61
CA THR A 212 -11.11 -21.99 -10.47
C THR A 212 -11.60 -22.13 -9.02
N THR A 213 -10.68 -22.30 -8.07
CA THR A 213 -11.04 -22.52 -6.66
C THR A 213 -10.02 -21.88 -5.72
N TRP A 214 -10.48 -21.52 -4.54
CA TRP A 214 -9.65 -21.16 -3.42
C TRP A 214 -9.12 -22.40 -2.71
N ARG A 215 -7.83 -22.41 -2.39
CA ARG A 215 -7.16 -23.49 -1.64
C ARG A 215 -6.25 -22.89 -0.59
N ASP A 216 -6.04 -23.61 0.50
CA ASP A 216 -4.97 -23.30 1.45
C ASP A 216 -3.62 -23.35 0.74
N ALA A 217 -2.89 -22.25 0.77
CA ALA A 217 -1.58 -22.08 0.13
C ALA A 217 -0.44 -22.82 0.85
N LYS A 218 -0.73 -23.41 2.03
CA LYS A 218 0.23 -24.16 2.86
C LYS A 218 1.47 -23.32 3.20
N VAL A 219 1.28 -22.04 3.45
CA VAL A 219 2.34 -21.16 3.96
C VAL A 219 2.71 -21.61 5.37
N PRO A 220 3.98 -21.93 5.66
CA PRO A 220 4.39 -22.40 7.00
C PRO A 220 4.47 -21.21 7.97
N LEU A 221 3.33 -20.65 8.32
CA LEU A 221 3.23 -19.48 9.20
C LEU A 221 3.87 -19.78 10.57
N PRO A 222 4.51 -18.78 11.22
CA PRO A 222 4.97 -18.94 12.58
C PRO A 222 3.81 -19.27 13.54
N PRO A 223 4.01 -20.06 14.59
CA PRO A 223 2.98 -20.31 15.59
C PRO A 223 2.56 -18.98 16.24
N ASP A 224 1.32 -18.91 16.71
CA ASP A 224 0.73 -17.72 17.37
C ASP A 224 0.92 -16.43 16.57
N SER A 225 0.65 -16.51 15.27
CA SER A 225 0.83 -15.38 14.37
C SER A 225 -0.46 -14.99 13.63
N ASN A 226 -0.53 -13.71 13.28
CA ASN A 226 -1.54 -13.14 12.40
C ASN A 226 -0.90 -12.67 11.10
N VAL A 227 -1.60 -12.84 9.98
CA VAL A 227 -1.23 -12.29 8.68
C VAL A 227 -1.94 -10.94 8.50
N HIS A 228 -1.20 -9.92 8.10
CA HIS A 228 -1.73 -8.57 7.85
C HIS A 228 -1.76 -8.22 6.37
N THR A 229 -0.87 -8.83 5.56
CA THR A 229 -0.80 -8.55 4.13
C THR A 229 -0.12 -9.67 3.37
N VAL A 230 -0.46 -9.80 2.09
CA VAL A 230 0.22 -10.66 1.13
C VAL A 230 0.55 -9.82 -0.10
N LEU A 231 1.82 -9.79 -0.51
CA LEU A 231 2.31 -9.07 -1.67
C LEU A 231 2.81 -10.07 -2.72
N PRO A 232 1.97 -10.47 -3.69
CA PRO A 232 2.41 -11.24 -4.85
C PRO A 232 3.04 -10.31 -5.88
N GLU A 233 4.20 -10.68 -6.41
CA GLU A 233 4.95 -9.89 -7.37
C GLU A 233 4.94 -10.53 -8.77
N PRO A 234 5.05 -9.73 -9.85
CA PRO A 234 5.12 -10.27 -11.22
C PRO A 234 6.25 -11.29 -11.44
N SER A 235 7.32 -11.19 -10.66
CA SER A 235 8.46 -12.12 -10.68
C SER A 235 8.12 -13.55 -10.20
N GLY A 236 6.92 -13.77 -9.65
CA GLY A 236 6.54 -15.01 -8.97
C GLY A 236 6.92 -15.05 -7.48
N ARG A 237 7.64 -14.05 -6.99
CA ARG A 237 7.87 -13.89 -5.56
C ARG A 237 6.57 -13.55 -4.85
N VAL A 238 6.42 -14.03 -3.63
CA VAL A 238 5.31 -13.67 -2.75
C VAL A 238 5.90 -13.32 -1.39
N THR A 239 5.48 -12.21 -0.83
CA THR A 239 5.84 -11.83 0.54
C THR A 239 4.59 -11.78 1.40
N VAL A 240 4.61 -12.48 2.53
CA VAL A 240 3.58 -12.44 3.57
C VAL A 240 4.13 -11.63 4.73
N GLY A 241 3.39 -10.63 5.17
CA GLY A 241 3.71 -9.81 6.33
C GLY A 241 2.70 -10.03 7.45
N GLY A 242 3.19 -10.09 8.68
CA GLY A 242 2.33 -10.33 9.83
C GLY A 242 3.02 -10.07 11.17
N SER A 243 2.33 -10.40 12.23
CA SER A 243 2.83 -10.33 13.61
C SER A 243 2.80 -11.70 14.26
N GLN A 244 3.89 -12.08 14.90
CA GLN A 244 3.95 -13.23 15.81
C GLN A 244 3.93 -12.74 17.24
N TYR A 245 3.18 -13.43 18.09
CA TYR A 245 3.08 -13.15 19.51
C TYR A 245 3.91 -14.18 20.29
N THR A 246 4.87 -13.69 21.05
CA THR A 246 5.69 -14.53 21.94
C THR A 246 5.79 -13.84 23.30
N ASP A 247 5.37 -14.50 24.37
CA ASP A 247 5.38 -13.97 25.74
C ASP A 247 4.69 -12.60 25.85
N GLY A 248 3.59 -12.40 25.13
CA GLY A 248 2.84 -11.14 25.13
C GLY A 248 3.46 -10.01 24.29
N VAL A 249 4.57 -10.27 23.60
CA VAL A 249 5.24 -9.30 22.75
C VAL A 249 4.96 -9.60 21.27
N ALA A 250 4.43 -8.60 20.56
CA ALA A 250 4.24 -8.69 19.11
C ALA A 250 5.56 -8.42 18.38
N ARG A 251 5.93 -9.28 17.46
CA ARG A 251 7.09 -9.11 16.57
C ARG A 251 6.65 -9.22 15.12
N THR A 252 6.96 -8.22 14.33
CA THR A 252 6.72 -8.27 12.88
C THR A 252 7.57 -9.35 12.24
N TYR A 253 6.95 -10.19 11.42
CA TYR A 253 7.66 -11.12 10.55
C TYR A 253 7.35 -10.83 9.09
N LEU A 254 8.32 -11.18 8.22
CA LEU A 254 8.17 -11.21 6.77
C LEU A 254 8.57 -12.59 6.29
N MET A 255 7.68 -13.25 5.56
CA MET A 255 7.96 -14.52 4.90
C MET A 255 7.99 -14.30 3.40
N THR A 256 9.06 -14.70 2.76
CA THR A 256 9.23 -14.55 1.31
C THR A 256 9.38 -15.89 0.63
N TRP A 257 8.52 -16.14 -0.36
CA TRP A 257 8.64 -17.23 -1.32
C TRP A 257 9.52 -16.80 -2.48
N ASN A 258 10.57 -17.56 -2.77
CA ASN A 258 11.54 -17.28 -3.84
C ASN A 258 11.35 -18.15 -5.10
N GLY A 259 10.25 -18.92 -5.18
CA GLY A 259 10.00 -19.92 -6.22
C GLY A 259 10.27 -21.36 -5.76
N HIS A 260 11.02 -21.57 -4.67
CA HIS A 260 11.43 -22.89 -4.18
C HIS A 260 11.14 -23.13 -2.70
N ALA A 261 11.34 -22.09 -1.87
CA ALA A 261 11.18 -22.21 -0.43
C ALA A 261 10.69 -20.89 0.19
N TRP A 262 10.00 -21.01 1.32
CA TRP A 262 9.68 -19.90 2.20
C TRP A 262 10.87 -19.58 3.11
N ARG A 263 11.16 -18.28 3.26
CA ARG A 263 12.16 -17.77 4.19
C ARG A 263 11.49 -16.76 5.12
N THR A 264 11.56 -17.00 6.41
CA THR A 264 11.08 -16.09 7.44
C THR A 264 12.21 -15.19 7.93
N THR A 265 11.90 -13.91 8.09
CA THR A 265 12.78 -12.90 8.70
C THR A 265 11.99 -12.09 9.71
N TYR A 266 12.66 -11.58 10.73
CA TYR A 266 12.09 -10.74 11.79
C TYR A 266 12.82 -9.39 11.78
N PRO A 267 12.42 -8.47 10.88
CA PRO A 267 13.03 -7.15 10.85
C PRO A 267 12.70 -6.39 12.16
N PRO A 268 13.60 -5.53 12.67
CA PRO A 268 13.41 -4.81 13.92
C PRO A 268 12.47 -3.62 13.75
N LEU A 269 11.19 -3.88 13.43
CA LEU A 269 10.17 -2.87 13.13
C LEU A 269 9.39 -2.39 14.37
N GLY A 270 9.69 -2.95 15.56
CA GLY A 270 8.93 -2.70 16.77
C GLY A 270 7.55 -3.36 16.71
N ASP A 271 6.53 -2.66 17.21
CA ASP A 271 5.12 -3.06 17.22
C ASP A 271 4.38 -2.67 15.92
N THR A 272 5.08 -2.56 14.80
CA THR A 272 4.49 -2.17 13.51
C THR A 272 3.79 -3.34 12.86
N SER A 273 2.51 -3.18 12.50
CA SER A 273 1.84 -4.08 11.57
C SER A 273 2.40 -3.89 10.16
N ALA A 274 2.59 -4.99 9.43
CA ALA A 274 3.08 -4.96 8.04
C ALA A 274 1.94 -4.75 7.02
N GLU A 275 0.96 -3.90 7.31
CA GLU A 275 -0.25 -3.73 6.49
C GLU A 275 0.04 -3.08 5.13
N ALA A 276 0.83 -2.01 5.12
CA ALA A 276 1.18 -1.29 3.90
C ALA A 276 2.63 -1.60 3.49
N MET A 277 2.79 -2.55 2.58
CA MET A 277 4.08 -3.03 2.11
C MET A 277 4.19 -2.87 0.60
N VAL A 278 5.27 -2.28 0.12
CA VAL A 278 5.51 -2.08 -1.32
C VAL A 278 6.94 -2.45 -1.70
N ARG A 279 7.12 -2.98 -2.92
CA ARG A 279 8.44 -3.14 -3.51
C ARG A 279 8.91 -1.80 -4.08
N GLY A 280 9.95 -1.24 -3.51
CA GLY A 280 10.56 0.00 -3.95
C GLY A 280 11.27 -0.11 -5.31
N PRO A 281 11.66 1.02 -5.91
CA PRO A 281 12.40 1.04 -7.17
C PRO A 281 13.77 0.42 -7.07
N ASP A 282 14.34 0.35 -5.88
CA ASP A 282 15.61 -0.28 -5.52
C ASP A 282 15.50 -1.80 -5.28
N GLY A 283 14.32 -2.37 -5.45
CA GLY A 283 14.04 -3.78 -5.23
C GLY A 283 13.89 -4.20 -3.76
N ALA A 284 14.07 -3.29 -2.79
CA ALA A 284 13.81 -3.56 -1.38
C ALA A 284 12.32 -3.47 -1.05
N LEU A 285 11.90 -4.09 0.05
CA LEU A 285 10.59 -3.85 0.64
C LEU A 285 10.60 -2.55 1.45
N TRP A 286 9.57 -1.75 1.27
CA TRP A 286 9.36 -0.53 2.03
C TRP A 286 8.05 -0.60 2.79
N LEU A 287 8.11 -0.18 4.06
CA LEU A 287 6.96 -0.17 4.97
C LEU A 287 6.93 1.14 5.74
N PRO A 288 5.74 1.74 5.92
CA PRO A 288 5.57 2.77 6.92
C PRO A 288 5.64 2.10 8.30
N VAL A 289 6.36 2.71 9.22
CA VAL A 289 6.52 2.16 10.59
C VAL A 289 6.23 3.24 11.62
N ARG A 290 5.93 2.82 12.84
CA ARG A 290 5.76 3.75 13.94
C ARG A 290 7.04 4.53 14.16
N SER A 291 6.94 5.84 14.21
CA SER A 291 8.09 6.71 14.43
C SER A 291 8.47 6.76 15.91
N ASP A 292 9.76 6.68 16.17
CA ASP A 292 10.40 6.99 17.44
C ASP A 292 10.70 8.49 17.62
N ARG A 293 10.34 9.30 16.61
CA ARG A 293 10.46 10.76 16.60
C ARG A 293 9.09 11.38 16.40
N ALA A 294 8.60 12.14 17.37
CA ALA A 294 7.24 12.69 17.36
C ALA A 294 6.92 13.52 16.11
N PHE A 295 7.90 14.29 15.62
CA PHE A 295 7.71 15.28 14.55
C PHE A 295 7.99 14.76 13.14
N ARG A 296 8.30 13.48 12.97
CA ARG A 296 8.70 12.89 11.68
C ARG A 296 8.01 11.56 11.42
N SER A 297 7.62 11.33 10.19
CA SER A 297 7.31 10.00 9.69
C SER A 297 8.56 9.12 9.69
N LYS A 298 8.38 7.80 9.74
CA LYS A 298 9.45 6.82 9.67
C LYS A 298 9.10 5.72 8.69
N TYR A 299 10.09 5.31 7.93
CA TYR A 299 9.96 4.26 6.92
C TYR A 299 11.08 3.25 7.10
N ALA A 300 10.72 1.98 7.05
CA ALA A 300 11.67 0.88 7.01
C ALA A 300 11.92 0.44 5.57
N ARG A 301 13.18 0.25 5.23
CA ARG A 301 13.66 -0.40 4.02
C ARG A 301 14.27 -1.74 4.40
N VAL A 302 13.67 -2.82 3.92
CA VAL A 302 14.07 -4.20 4.21
C VAL A 302 14.63 -4.84 2.94
N ASP A 303 15.91 -5.22 2.99
CA ASP A 303 16.65 -5.82 1.89
C ASP A 303 17.34 -7.10 2.40
N GLY A 304 16.67 -8.22 2.22
CA GLY A 304 17.08 -9.48 2.83
C GLY A 304 17.16 -9.38 4.37
N PRO A 305 18.32 -9.65 4.97
CA PRO A 305 18.50 -9.53 6.42
C PRO A 305 18.73 -8.09 6.91
N ARG A 306 19.01 -7.16 5.99
CA ARG A 306 19.32 -5.77 6.34
C ARG A 306 18.05 -4.94 6.43
N THR A 307 17.88 -4.24 7.55
CA THR A 307 16.85 -3.23 7.73
C THR A 307 17.50 -1.87 7.97
N THR A 308 17.08 -0.87 7.22
CA THR A 308 17.48 0.52 7.41
C THR A 308 16.25 1.40 7.55
N PHE A 309 16.41 2.54 8.24
CA PHE A 309 15.31 3.47 8.45
C PHE A 309 15.62 4.81 7.82
N SER A 310 14.58 5.43 7.29
CA SER A 310 14.60 6.81 6.84
C SER A 310 13.44 7.58 7.47
N TYR A 311 13.61 8.89 7.56
CA TYR A 311 12.63 9.76 8.21
C TYR A 311 12.17 10.81 7.21
N GLY A 312 10.90 11.13 7.28
CA GLY A 312 10.34 12.27 6.57
C GLY A 312 10.84 13.61 7.11
N PRO A 313 10.44 14.71 6.46
CA PRO A 313 10.77 16.05 6.90
C PRO A 313 10.21 16.32 8.30
N GLU A 314 10.88 17.21 9.02
CA GLU A 314 10.44 17.66 10.33
C GLU A 314 9.20 18.54 10.24
N ARG A 315 8.26 18.31 11.14
CA ARG A 315 7.02 19.08 11.32
C ARG A 315 6.97 19.55 12.77
N THR A 316 7.50 20.72 13.02
CA THR A 316 7.79 21.25 14.37
C THR A 316 6.58 21.29 15.30
N ASP A 317 5.37 21.47 14.75
CA ASP A 317 4.13 21.55 15.52
C ASP A 317 3.41 20.19 15.67
N ALA A 318 3.92 19.14 15.03
CA ALA A 318 3.29 17.83 15.07
C ALA A 318 3.58 17.13 16.40
N ILE A 319 2.59 16.43 16.95
CA ILE A 319 2.77 15.49 18.07
C ILE A 319 2.86 14.06 17.57
N VAL A 320 2.22 13.77 16.45
CA VAL A 320 2.25 12.45 15.81
C VAL A 320 2.23 12.61 14.29
N VAL A 321 3.11 11.86 13.62
CA VAL A 321 3.13 11.73 12.15
C VAL A 321 3.02 10.25 11.82
N ARG A 322 1.94 9.87 11.13
CA ARG A 322 1.62 8.46 10.82
C ARG A 322 1.48 8.28 9.31
N PRO A 323 2.54 7.84 8.60
CA PRO A 323 2.36 7.32 7.26
C PRO A 323 1.49 6.06 7.33
N ARG A 324 0.49 5.96 6.44
CA ARG A 324 -0.47 4.85 6.42
C ARG A 324 -0.34 3.99 5.19
N ALA A 325 -0.09 4.60 4.04
CA ALA A 325 -0.01 3.93 2.76
C ALA A 325 1.24 4.35 2.00
N LEU A 326 1.76 3.42 1.21
CA LEU A 326 2.90 3.61 0.31
C LEU A 326 2.54 3.11 -1.07
N ALA A 327 3.00 3.82 -2.11
CA ALA A 327 2.93 3.36 -3.49
C ALA A 327 4.23 3.66 -4.23
N ARG A 328 4.61 2.75 -5.14
CA ARG A 328 5.72 2.99 -6.06
C ARG A 328 5.24 3.81 -7.25
N ALA A 329 5.81 4.98 -7.44
CA ALA A 329 5.54 5.90 -8.54
C ALA A 329 6.77 6.04 -9.45
N GLY A 330 7.00 5.04 -10.31
CA GLY A 330 8.20 4.97 -11.16
C GLY A 330 9.47 4.72 -10.36
N SER A 331 10.40 5.69 -10.38
CA SER A 331 11.65 5.67 -9.58
C SER A 331 11.49 6.24 -8.16
N SER A 332 10.29 6.69 -7.79
CA SER A 332 9.98 7.31 -6.50
C SER A 332 9.04 6.43 -5.67
N LEU A 333 8.95 6.72 -4.38
CA LEU A 333 7.86 6.27 -3.52
C LEU A 333 7.01 7.48 -3.12
N LEU A 334 5.70 7.29 -3.13
CA LEU A 334 4.73 8.20 -2.54
C LEU A 334 4.22 7.61 -1.23
N SER A 335 4.06 8.45 -0.24
CA SER A 335 3.42 8.12 1.04
C SER A 335 2.24 9.03 1.29
N PHE A 336 1.18 8.46 1.83
CA PHE A 336 0.01 9.18 2.29
C PHE A 336 -0.33 8.76 3.71
N GLY A 337 -0.77 9.69 4.55
CA GLY A 337 -1.01 9.40 5.95
C GLY A 337 -1.60 10.59 6.69
N THR A 338 -1.40 10.61 8.00
CA THR A 338 -1.95 11.66 8.86
C THR A 338 -0.89 12.32 9.73
N VAL A 339 -1.10 13.58 10.01
CA VAL A 339 -0.36 14.39 10.97
C VAL A 339 -1.32 14.94 12.00
N GLU A 340 -0.95 14.89 13.26
CA GLU A 340 -1.70 15.47 14.37
C GLU A 340 -0.86 16.55 15.06
N ILE A 341 -1.43 17.73 15.21
CA ILE A 341 -0.83 18.89 15.87
C ILE A 341 -1.50 19.00 17.25
N TYR A 342 -0.77 19.49 18.25
CA TYR A 342 -1.30 19.65 19.60
C TYR A 342 -2.61 20.45 19.59
N GLY A 343 -3.65 19.89 20.23
CA GLY A 343 -5.00 20.51 20.28
C GLY A 343 -5.82 20.39 19.00
N SER A 344 -5.29 19.70 17.96
CA SER A 344 -6.02 19.43 16.72
C SER A 344 -6.34 17.93 16.57
N LYS A 345 -7.24 17.64 15.63
CA LYS A 345 -7.52 16.27 15.19
C LYS A 345 -6.58 15.89 14.02
N PRO A 346 -6.34 14.57 13.77
CA PRO A 346 -5.52 14.12 12.66
C PRO A 346 -5.96 14.71 11.31
N ASN A 347 -5.01 15.28 10.57
CA ASN A 347 -5.19 15.82 9.22
C ASN A 347 -4.28 15.08 8.23
N LEU A 348 -4.47 15.32 6.94
CA LEU A 348 -3.72 14.65 5.88
C LEU A 348 -2.26 15.10 5.82
N MET A 349 -1.40 14.17 5.48
CA MET A 349 -0.03 14.41 5.05
C MET A 349 0.33 13.57 3.84
N SER A 350 1.22 14.08 2.99
CA SER A 350 1.85 13.30 1.92
C SER A 350 3.34 13.60 1.85
N GLU A 351 4.11 12.60 1.41
CA GLU A 351 5.56 12.68 1.25
C GLU A 351 6.00 11.89 0.02
N ARG A 352 7.14 12.29 -0.55
CA ARG A 352 7.79 11.62 -1.68
C ARG A 352 9.25 11.33 -1.36
N LEU A 353 9.69 10.10 -1.63
CA LEU A 353 11.09 9.69 -1.62
C LEU A 353 11.63 9.58 -3.05
N GLY A 354 12.72 10.23 -3.30
CA GLY A 354 13.38 10.18 -4.60
C GLY A 354 12.74 11.11 -5.63
N GLY A 355 13.48 11.39 -6.67
CA GLY A 355 13.16 12.25 -7.79
C GLY A 355 14.40 12.48 -8.61
#